data_385df5c492a4ab17b3abd871c1189f69
#
_entry.id   385df5c492a4ab17b3abd871c1189f69
#
_cell.length_a   1.000
_cell.length_b   1.000
_cell.length_c   1.000
_cell.angle_alpha   90.00
_cell.angle_beta   90.00
_cell.angle_gamma   90.00
#
_symmetry.space_group_name_H-M   'P 1'
#
loop_
_entity.id
_entity.type
_entity.pdbx_description
1 polymer ?
#
loop_
_entity_poly.entity_id
_entity_poly.type
_entity_poly.pdbx_seq_one_letter_code
_entity_poly.pdbx_strand_id
1 'polypeptide(L)'
;MSFVKRLVQLDVDSTFIQQEAIELLAAKAGVLKEVSKITDAAMRGELDFAQSLLARVELLKGLPEAVFDQVRDEITLTDGASDLVKLLHSQGHVVSLVSGGFVNIMQPIVDELKIDYFKANTLEIVDGLLTGQVLGSIVDRAAKAQALTEFALDAQVDMENTVAIGDGANDLDMMALAGL
;
A
#
# COMPACT_ATOMS: atom_id res chain seq x y z
N MET A 1 -32.00 8.87 12.72
CA MET A 1 -30.63 9.37 12.48
C MET A 1 -30.40 9.34 10.98
N SER A 2 -29.95 10.44 10.37
CA SER A 2 -29.55 10.41 8.96
C SER A 2 -28.32 9.54 8.82
N PHE A 3 -28.27 8.70 7.78
CA PHE A 3 -27.11 7.91 7.43
C PHE A 3 -25.95 8.86 7.06
N VAL A 4 -24.79 8.66 7.66
CA VAL A 4 -23.56 9.40 7.32
C VAL A 4 -22.62 8.43 6.62
N LYS A 5 -22.41 8.66 5.32
CA LYS A 5 -21.45 7.91 4.51
C LYS A 5 -20.02 8.23 4.98
N ARG A 6 -19.18 7.23 5.12
CA ARG A 6 -17.76 7.38 5.50
C ARG A 6 -16.85 6.82 4.42
N LEU A 7 -15.65 7.38 4.32
CA LEU A 7 -14.51 6.78 3.62
C LEU A 7 -13.54 6.25 4.67
N VAL A 8 -13.23 4.96 4.57
CA VAL A 8 -12.22 4.31 5.42
C VAL A 8 -11.01 3.98 4.58
N GLN A 9 -9.90 4.68 4.80
CA GLN A 9 -8.62 4.47 4.13
C GLN A 9 -7.70 3.68 5.03
N LEU A 10 -7.18 2.56 4.53
CA LEU A 10 -6.21 1.73 5.24
C LEU A 10 -4.87 1.72 4.50
N ASP A 11 -3.78 1.73 5.26
CA ASP A 11 -2.49 1.26 4.78
C ASP A 11 -2.55 -0.24 4.47
N VAL A 12 -1.60 -0.75 3.70
CA VAL A 12 -1.58 -2.14 3.25
C VAL A 12 -0.59 -2.99 4.01
N ASP A 13 0.70 -2.71 3.85
CA ASP A 13 1.77 -3.52 4.44
C ASP A 13 1.72 -3.42 5.98
N SER A 14 1.77 -4.55 6.67
CA SER A 14 1.65 -4.66 8.14
C SER A 14 0.35 -4.10 8.74
N THR A 15 -0.63 -3.67 7.91
CA THR A 15 -1.94 -3.18 8.33
C THR A 15 -3.07 -4.03 7.73
N PHE A 16 -3.32 -3.94 6.42
CA PHE A 16 -4.34 -4.73 5.72
C PHE A 16 -3.88 -6.16 5.44
N ILE A 17 -2.58 -6.33 5.17
CA ILE A 17 -1.87 -7.61 5.10
C ILE A 17 -0.86 -7.71 6.24
N GLN A 18 -0.47 -8.95 6.59
CA GLN A 18 0.46 -9.19 7.71
C GLN A 18 1.93 -8.98 7.31
N GLN A 19 2.25 -8.99 6.02
CA GLN A 19 3.62 -8.97 5.50
C GLN A 19 3.98 -7.60 4.93
N GLU A 20 5.29 -7.42 4.72
CA GLU A 20 5.87 -6.36 3.88
C GLU A 20 6.10 -6.92 2.47
N ALA A 21 5.38 -6.42 1.47
CA ALA A 21 5.43 -6.95 0.10
C ALA A 21 6.84 -6.90 -0.51
N ILE A 22 7.61 -5.86 -0.21
CA ILE A 22 8.99 -5.72 -0.71
C ILE A 22 9.93 -6.75 -0.11
N GLU A 23 9.70 -7.21 1.13
CA GLU A 23 10.53 -8.25 1.75
C GLU A 23 10.26 -9.62 1.13
N LEU A 24 9.01 -9.92 0.80
CA LEU A 24 8.66 -11.14 0.07
C LEU A 24 9.33 -11.18 -1.31
N LEU A 25 9.31 -10.06 -2.06
CA LEU A 25 10.05 -9.95 -3.32
C LEU A 25 11.56 -10.13 -3.12
N ALA A 26 12.13 -9.48 -2.10
CA ALA A 26 13.55 -9.58 -1.78
C ALA A 26 13.98 -11.01 -1.41
N ALA A 27 13.11 -11.76 -0.72
CA ALA A 27 13.34 -13.17 -0.42
C ALA A 27 13.38 -14.01 -1.71
N LYS A 28 12.46 -13.76 -2.67
CA LYS A 28 12.47 -14.43 -3.98
C LYS A 28 13.71 -14.08 -4.82
N ALA A 29 14.19 -12.84 -4.70
CA ALA A 29 15.42 -12.39 -5.36
C ALA A 29 16.70 -12.87 -4.66
N GLY A 30 16.62 -13.42 -3.45
CA GLY A 30 17.79 -13.80 -2.65
C GLY A 30 18.57 -12.61 -2.06
N VAL A 31 17.95 -11.42 -1.99
CA VAL A 31 18.56 -10.15 -1.53
C VAL A 31 17.94 -9.59 -0.26
N LEU A 32 17.23 -10.42 0.51
CA LEU A 32 16.52 -9.97 1.72
C LEU A 32 17.44 -9.25 2.72
N LYS A 33 18.68 -9.74 2.90
CA LYS A 33 19.64 -9.12 3.83
C LYS A 33 20.07 -7.71 3.39
N GLU A 34 20.22 -7.51 2.09
CA GLU A 34 20.59 -6.23 1.49
C GLU A 34 19.42 -5.24 1.63
N VAL A 35 18.20 -5.69 1.35
CA VAL A 35 16.98 -4.90 1.52
C VAL A 35 16.78 -4.50 2.98
N SER A 36 16.95 -5.41 3.93
CA SER A 36 16.84 -5.11 5.37
C SER A 36 17.84 -4.05 5.82
N LYS A 37 19.08 -4.08 5.32
CA LYS A 37 20.09 -3.04 5.65
C LYS A 37 19.66 -1.65 5.17
N ILE A 38 19.03 -1.56 3.98
CA ILE A 38 18.54 -0.28 3.45
C ILE A 38 17.37 0.21 4.30
N THR A 39 16.46 -0.68 4.70
CA THR A 39 15.35 -0.37 5.61
C THR A 39 15.88 0.16 6.95
N ASP A 40 16.88 -0.50 7.55
CA ASP A 40 17.51 -0.07 8.79
C ASP A 40 18.16 1.32 8.66
N ALA A 41 18.82 1.61 7.53
CA ALA A 41 19.41 2.92 7.25
C ALA A 41 18.33 4.02 7.16
N ALA A 42 17.20 3.73 6.50
CA ALA A 42 16.07 4.65 6.44
C ALA A 42 15.44 4.89 7.81
N MET A 43 15.31 3.85 8.63
CA MET A 43 14.80 3.98 10.01
C MET A 43 15.70 4.83 10.91
N ARG A 44 17.01 4.85 10.64
CA ARG A 44 17.96 5.75 11.31
C ARG A 44 17.97 7.17 10.74
N GLY A 45 17.17 7.45 9.70
CA GLY A 45 17.10 8.76 9.05
C GLY A 45 18.27 9.07 8.10
N GLU A 46 19.04 8.05 7.69
CA GLU A 46 20.14 8.18 6.73
C GLU A 46 19.64 8.30 5.29
N LEU A 47 18.44 7.79 5.02
CA LEU A 47 17.75 7.84 3.73
C LEU A 47 16.31 8.32 3.94
N ASP A 48 15.81 9.12 3.00
CA ASP A 48 14.36 9.37 2.94
C ASP A 48 13.59 8.17 2.36
N PHE A 49 12.25 8.24 2.42
CA PHE A 49 11.41 7.13 1.96
C PHE A 49 11.64 6.79 0.47
N ALA A 50 11.72 7.82 -0.38
CA ALA A 50 11.88 7.62 -1.82
C ALA A 50 13.25 7.01 -2.15
N GLN A 51 14.32 7.52 -1.54
CA GLN A 51 15.68 6.99 -1.70
C GLN A 51 15.74 5.51 -1.25
N SER A 52 15.16 5.21 -0.10
CA SER A 52 15.09 3.84 0.43
C SER A 52 14.28 2.90 -0.48
N LEU A 53 13.13 3.35 -0.96
CA LEU A 53 12.29 2.55 -1.86
C LEU A 53 13.04 2.24 -3.16
N LEU A 54 13.59 3.25 -3.83
CA LEU A 54 14.30 3.09 -5.10
C LEU A 54 15.52 2.17 -4.96
N ALA A 55 16.31 2.34 -3.90
CA ALA A 55 17.48 1.48 -3.64
C ALA A 55 17.09 0.01 -3.41
N ARG A 56 15.97 -0.25 -2.73
CA ARG A 56 15.46 -1.61 -2.52
C ARG A 56 14.90 -2.21 -3.81
N VAL A 57 14.16 -1.41 -4.60
CA VAL A 57 13.59 -1.86 -5.88
C VAL A 57 14.67 -2.17 -6.91
N GLU A 58 15.77 -1.41 -6.95
CA GLU A 58 16.91 -1.69 -7.83
C GLU A 58 17.48 -3.11 -7.62
N LEU A 59 17.50 -3.59 -6.38
CA LEU A 59 17.94 -4.96 -6.05
C LEU A 59 17.03 -6.06 -6.60
N LEU A 60 15.80 -5.73 -7.01
CA LEU A 60 14.83 -6.66 -7.57
C LEU A 60 14.96 -6.81 -9.09
N LYS A 61 15.87 -6.08 -9.72
CA LYS A 61 16.11 -6.10 -11.17
C LYS A 61 16.36 -7.51 -11.68
N GLY A 62 15.67 -7.87 -12.75
CA GLY A 62 15.82 -9.16 -13.43
C GLY A 62 14.91 -10.27 -12.87
N LEU A 63 14.13 -10.01 -11.82
CA LEU A 63 13.08 -10.95 -11.41
C LEU A 63 12.02 -11.06 -12.52
N PRO A 64 11.56 -12.28 -12.84
CA PRO A 64 10.45 -12.46 -13.76
C PRO A 64 9.13 -11.97 -13.14
N GLU A 65 8.24 -11.37 -13.94
CA GLU A 65 6.94 -10.89 -13.46
C GLU A 65 6.08 -11.98 -12.80
N ALA A 66 6.28 -13.25 -13.16
CA ALA A 66 5.62 -14.39 -12.52
C ALA A 66 5.93 -14.49 -11.00
N VAL A 67 6.91 -13.75 -10.48
CA VAL A 67 7.20 -13.64 -9.05
C VAL A 67 6.02 -13.03 -8.28
N PHE A 68 5.22 -12.18 -8.90
CA PHE A 68 4.10 -11.54 -8.23
C PHE A 68 3.03 -12.53 -7.78
N ASP A 69 2.75 -13.55 -8.60
CA ASP A 69 1.82 -14.62 -8.21
C ASP A 69 2.35 -15.40 -7.01
N GLN A 70 3.65 -15.74 -7.03
CA GLN A 70 4.30 -16.44 -5.93
C GLN A 70 4.28 -15.65 -4.62
N VAL A 71 4.52 -14.33 -4.71
CA VAL A 71 4.45 -13.44 -3.54
C VAL A 71 3.00 -13.34 -3.04
N ARG A 72 2.04 -13.24 -3.95
CA ARG A 72 0.61 -13.14 -3.59
C ARG A 72 0.12 -14.38 -2.86
N ASP A 73 0.60 -15.56 -3.25
CA ASP A 73 0.28 -16.83 -2.56
C ASP A 73 0.80 -16.87 -1.11
N GLU A 74 1.80 -16.05 -0.76
CA GLU A 74 2.35 -15.94 0.60
C GLU A 74 1.69 -14.81 1.42
N ILE A 75 0.89 -13.94 0.78
CA ILE A 75 0.19 -12.87 1.47
C ILE A 75 -0.94 -13.42 2.31
N THR A 76 -0.99 -12.98 3.56
CA THR A 76 -2.07 -13.26 4.49
C THR A 76 -2.74 -11.95 4.87
N LEU A 77 -4.05 -11.85 4.67
CA LEU A 77 -4.81 -10.71 5.18
C LEU A 77 -4.75 -10.67 6.71
N THR A 78 -4.72 -9.49 7.26
CA THR A 78 -4.89 -9.29 8.71
C THR A 78 -6.24 -9.85 9.15
N ASP A 79 -6.27 -10.49 10.31
CA ASP A 79 -7.48 -11.12 10.84
C ASP A 79 -8.64 -10.11 10.90
N GLY A 80 -9.74 -10.44 10.23
CA GLY A 80 -10.92 -9.60 10.13
C GLY A 80 -10.90 -8.53 9.03
N ALA A 81 -9.79 -8.33 8.31
CA ALA A 81 -9.69 -7.30 7.26
C ALA A 81 -10.76 -7.46 6.16
N SER A 82 -10.91 -8.68 5.63
CA SER A 82 -11.95 -8.98 4.64
C SER A 82 -13.37 -8.77 5.18
N ASP A 83 -13.62 -9.14 6.44
CA ASP A 83 -14.92 -8.99 7.06
C ASP A 83 -15.24 -7.52 7.36
N LEU A 84 -14.22 -6.72 7.72
CA LEU A 84 -14.35 -5.27 7.86
C LEU A 84 -14.77 -4.63 6.54
N VAL A 85 -14.12 -4.97 5.42
CA VAL A 85 -14.49 -4.46 4.08
C VAL A 85 -15.95 -4.79 3.76
N LYS A 86 -16.36 -6.06 3.93
CA LYS A 86 -17.75 -6.50 3.68
C LYS A 86 -18.74 -5.77 4.56
N LEU A 87 -18.41 -5.57 5.85
CA LEU A 87 -19.25 -4.85 6.79
C LEU A 87 -19.42 -3.39 6.36
N LEU A 88 -18.33 -2.70 6.04
CA LEU A 88 -18.35 -1.30 5.61
C LEU A 88 -19.17 -1.12 4.32
N HIS A 89 -18.98 -1.98 3.33
CA HIS A 89 -19.79 -1.98 2.10
C HIS A 89 -21.28 -2.24 2.38
N SER A 90 -21.60 -3.21 3.26
CA SER A 90 -22.99 -3.53 3.62
C SER A 90 -23.71 -2.36 4.30
N GLN A 91 -22.94 -1.47 4.93
CA GLN A 91 -23.42 -0.25 5.57
C GLN A 91 -23.36 0.97 4.63
N GLY A 92 -22.99 0.80 3.36
CA GLY A 92 -22.92 1.89 2.37
C GLY A 92 -21.71 2.82 2.52
N HIS A 93 -20.68 2.39 3.24
CA HIS A 93 -19.40 3.11 3.35
C HIS A 93 -18.48 2.77 2.19
N VAL A 94 -17.45 3.57 2.00
CA VAL A 94 -16.43 3.47 0.96
C VAL A 94 -15.12 3.01 1.59
N VAL A 95 -14.40 2.09 0.95
CA VAL A 95 -13.12 1.57 1.43
C VAL A 95 -12.03 1.91 0.42
N SER A 96 -10.93 2.45 0.91
CA SER A 96 -9.72 2.66 0.09
C SER A 96 -8.51 2.03 0.72
N LEU A 97 -7.58 1.60 -0.12
CA LEU A 97 -6.24 1.17 0.28
C LEU A 97 -5.20 2.13 -0.30
N VAL A 98 -4.20 2.45 0.50
CA VAL A 98 -3.05 3.25 0.05
C VAL A 98 -1.77 2.62 0.57
N SER A 99 -0.75 2.44 -0.28
CA SER A 99 0.45 1.71 0.10
C SER A 99 1.72 2.30 -0.49
N GLY A 100 2.78 2.26 0.28
CA GLY A 100 4.16 2.38 -0.21
C GLY A 100 4.65 1.13 -0.96
N GLY A 101 3.88 0.03 -0.94
CA GLY A 101 4.12 -1.20 -1.70
C GLY A 101 3.70 -1.10 -3.17
N PHE A 102 3.19 -2.20 -3.78
CA PHE A 102 3.13 -2.32 -5.23
C PHE A 102 1.76 -2.76 -5.77
N VAL A 103 1.25 -2.00 -6.77
CA VAL A 103 0.05 -2.34 -7.55
C VAL A 103 0.18 -3.74 -8.16
N ASN A 104 1.35 -4.07 -8.71
CA ASN A 104 1.63 -5.35 -9.38
C ASN A 104 1.29 -6.59 -8.53
N ILE A 105 1.36 -6.47 -7.20
CA ILE A 105 1.04 -7.55 -6.27
C ILE A 105 -0.41 -7.44 -5.79
N MET A 106 -0.83 -6.24 -5.38
CA MET A 106 -2.08 -6.04 -4.64
C MET A 106 -3.33 -5.95 -5.51
N GLN A 107 -3.19 -5.57 -6.79
CA GLN A 107 -4.37 -5.34 -7.65
C GLN A 107 -5.37 -6.51 -7.67
N PRO A 108 -4.96 -7.79 -7.81
CA PRO A 108 -5.92 -8.89 -7.78
C PRO A 108 -6.68 -9.02 -6.45
N ILE A 109 -6.03 -8.73 -5.32
CA ILE A 109 -6.69 -8.74 -3.99
C ILE A 109 -7.69 -7.58 -3.89
N VAL A 110 -7.31 -6.42 -4.38
CA VAL A 110 -8.18 -5.23 -4.46
C VAL A 110 -9.44 -5.52 -5.28
N ASP A 111 -9.28 -6.17 -6.43
CA ASP A 111 -10.39 -6.53 -7.34
C ASP A 111 -11.30 -7.59 -6.71
N GLU A 112 -10.73 -8.62 -6.08
CA GLU A 112 -11.47 -9.69 -5.39
C GLU A 112 -12.35 -9.13 -4.26
N LEU A 113 -11.78 -8.23 -3.43
CA LEU A 113 -12.47 -7.63 -2.29
C LEU A 113 -13.32 -6.43 -2.66
N LYS A 114 -13.29 -6.01 -3.94
CA LYS A 114 -14.04 -4.87 -4.48
C LYS A 114 -13.74 -3.57 -3.73
N ILE A 115 -12.46 -3.35 -3.42
CA ILE A 115 -12.01 -2.09 -2.83
C ILE A 115 -12.33 -0.94 -3.78
N ASP A 116 -12.94 0.14 -3.29
CA ASP A 116 -13.45 1.22 -4.13
C ASP A 116 -12.33 2.09 -4.73
N TYR A 117 -11.26 2.32 -3.97
CA TYR A 117 -10.09 3.11 -4.40
C TYR A 117 -8.80 2.45 -3.95
N PHE A 118 -7.80 2.49 -4.82
CA PHE A 118 -6.48 1.96 -4.50
C PHE A 118 -5.38 2.79 -5.12
N LYS A 119 -4.33 3.08 -4.34
CA LYS A 119 -3.13 3.79 -4.80
C LYS A 119 -1.89 3.17 -4.18
N ALA A 120 -0.94 2.78 -5.02
CA ALA A 120 0.36 2.23 -4.63
C ALA A 120 1.40 2.52 -5.71
N ASN A 121 2.66 2.18 -5.46
CA ASN A 121 3.71 2.29 -6.46
C ASN A 121 3.55 1.22 -7.55
N THR A 122 4.10 1.48 -8.73
CA THR A 122 4.08 0.54 -9.85
C THR A 122 5.51 0.16 -10.20
N LEU A 123 5.84 -1.13 -10.15
CA LEU A 123 7.12 -1.65 -10.62
C LEU A 123 7.14 -1.69 -12.14
N GLU A 124 8.23 -1.20 -12.73
CA GLU A 124 8.42 -1.26 -14.17
C GLU A 124 8.82 -2.67 -14.62
N ILE A 125 8.14 -3.14 -15.69
CA ILE A 125 8.39 -4.43 -16.31
C ILE A 125 8.69 -4.20 -17.79
N VAL A 126 9.78 -4.79 -18.28
CA VAL A 126 10.15 -4.82 -19.70
C VAL A 126 10.51 -6.26 -20.06
N ASP A 127 9.91 -6.75 -21.15
CA ASP A 127 10.11 -8.12 -21.65
C ASP A 127 9.87 -9.21 -20.56
N GLY A 128 8.88 -8.99 -19.68
CA GLY A 128 8.50 -9.93 -18.61
C GLY A 128 9.47 -9.95 -17.41
N LEU A 129 10.39 -8.98 -17.32
CA LEU A 129 11.36 -8.85 -16.22
C LEU A 129 11.25 -7.50 -15.55
N LEU A 130 11.42 -7.47 -14.22
CA LEU A 130 11.53 -6.23 -13.47
C LEU A 130 12.80 -5.48 -13.89
N THR A 131 12.66 -4.19 -14.17
CA THR A 131 13.80 -3.34 -14.54
C THR A 131 14.59 -2.84 -13.33
N GLY A 132 14.01 -2.93 -12.13
CA GLY A 132 14.54 -2.31 -10.92
C GLY A 132 14.11 -0.85 -10.77
N GLN A 133 13.07 -0.40 -11.48
CA GLN A 133 12.55 0.97 -11.43
C GLN A 133 11.09 1.00 -11.02
N VAL A 134 10.67 2.17 -10.52
CA VAL A 134 9.28 2.50 -10.19
C VAL A 134 8.75 3.48 -11.22
N LEU A 135 7.54 3.24 -11.70
CA LEU A 135 6.85 4.14 -12.65
C LEU A 135 6.07 5.23 -11.91
N GLY A 136 6.15 6.45 -12.45
CA GLY A 136 5.38 7.58 -11.94
C GLY A 136 5.89 8.15 -10.62
N SER A 137 4.99 8.85 -9.91
CA SER A 137 5.31 9.47 -8.62
C SER A 137 5.27 8.44 -7.49
N ILE A 138 6.22 8.50 -6.58
CA ILE A 138 6.28 7.62 -5.42
C ILE A 138 5.14 7.94 -4.45
N VAL A 139 4.49 6.89 -3.97
CA VAL A 139 3.47 6.98 -2.93
C VAL A 139 4.18 6.96 -1.57
N ASP A 140 4.56 8.15 -1.14
CA ASP A 140 5.16 8.42 0.17
C ASP A 140 4.10 8.88 1.18
N ARG A 141 4.54 9.34 2.33
CA ARG A 141 3.72 9.87 3.40
C ARG A 141 2.77 11.00 2.95
N ALA A 142 3.28 11.96 2.18
CA ALA A 142 2.48 13.07 1.67
C ALA A 142 1.48 12.60 0.61
N ALA A 143 1.88 11.68 -0.27
CA ALA A 143 1.01 11.09 -1.27
C ALA A 143 -0.13 10.25 -0.66
N LYS A 144 0.09 9.59 0.50
CA LYS A 144 -0.97 8.92 1.25
C LYS A 144 -2.04 9.89 1.76
N ALA A 145 -1.62 11.03 2.32
CA ALA A 145 -2.53 12.08 2.77
C ALA A 145 -3.30 12.73 1.59
N GLN A 146 -2.60 12.97 0.48
CA GLN A 146 -3.23 13.48 -0.74
C GLN A 146 -4.27 12.49 -1.28
N ALA A 147 -3.97 11.19 -1.30
CA ALA A 147 -4.91 10.16 -1.75
C ALA A 147 -6.20 10.16 -0.92
N LEU A 148 -6.12 10.34 0.41
CA LEU A 148 -7.31 10.46 1.26
C LEU A 148 -8.20 11.63 0.81
N THR A 149 -7.62 12.78 0.50
CA THR A 149 -8.36 13.96 0.02
C THR A 149 -8.98 13.72 -1.35
N GLU A 150 -8.23 13.14 -2.28
CA GLU A 150 -8.70 12.83 -3.64
C GLU A 150 -9.87 11.83 -3.60
N PHE A 151 -9.74 10.74 -2.84
CA PHE A 151 -10.77 9.72 -2.73
C PHE A 151 -12.02 10.22 -1.97
N ALA A 152 -11.84 11.05 -0.93
CA ALA A 152 -12.96 11.66 -0.23
C ALA A 152 -13.79 12.57 -1.16
N LEU A 153 -13.12 13.37 -1.99
CA LEU A 153 -13.76 14.22 -2.98
C LEU A 153 -14.53 13.39 -4.02
N ASP A 154 -13.90 12.37 -4.60
CA ASP A 154 -14.53 11.50 -5.60
C ASP A 154 -15.71 10.72 -5.01
N ALA A 155 -15.56 10.23 -3.78
CA ALA A 155 -16.61 9.52 -3.06
C ALA A 155 -17.74 10.44 -2.55
N GLN A 156 -17.59 11.76 -2.65
CA GLN A 156 -18.49 12.77 -2.08
C GLN A 156 -18.66 12.56 -0.56
N VAL A 157 -17.55 12.40 0.14
CA VAL A 157 -17.46 12.27 1.60
C VAL A 157 -16.71 13.47 2.15
N ASP A 158 -17.29 14.17 3.13
CA ASP A 158 -16.61 15.28 3.81
C ASP A 158 -15.42 14.76 4.62
N MET A 159 -14.34 15.52 4.70
CA MET A 159 -13.12 15.10 5.41
C MET A 159 -13.36 14.72 6.87
N GLU A 160 -14.31 15.35 7.56
CA GLU A 160 -14.72 15.00 8.93
C GLU A 160 -15.32 13.59 9.04
N ASN A 161 -15.79 13.03 7.92
CA ASN A 161 -16.36 11.69 7.82
C ASN A 161 -15.36 10.65 7.25
N THR A 162 -14.09 10.99 7.15
CA THR A 162 -13.02 10.06 6.77
C THR A 162 -12.44 9.37 8.00
N VAL A 163 -11.94 8.16 7.80
CA VAL A 163 -11.20 7.37 8.79
C VAL A 163 -9.89 6.93 8.14
N ALA A 164 -8.77 7.08 8.84
CA ALA A 164 -7.48 6.58 8.37
C ALA A 164 -6.89 5.59 9.36
N ILE A 165 -6.42 4.45 8.86
CA ILE A 165 -5.83 3.36 9.64
C ILE A 165 -4.45 3.03 9.07
N GLY A 166 -3.44 2.98 9.91
CA GLY A 166 -2.07 2.62 9.55
C GLY A 166 -1.25 2.30 10.79
N ASP A 167 -0.09 1.69 10.62
CA ASP A 167 0.78 1.22 11.70
C ASP A 167 2.11 2.00 11.79
N GLY A 168 2.46 2.76 10.74
CA GLY A 168 3.77 3.35 10.57
C GLY A 168 3.83 4.88 10.62
N ALA A 169 5.05 5.40 10.73
CA ALA A 169 5.30 6.84 10.69
C ALA A 169 4.94 7.47 9.33
N ASN A 170 4.91 6.67 8.26
CA ASN A 170 4.49 7.05 6.92
C ASN A 170 2.97 7.25 6.77
N ASP A 171 2.18 6.92 7.81
CA ASP A 171 0.72 7.08 7.83
C ASP A 171 0.27 8.31 8.59
N LEU A 172 1.17 8.92 9.38
CA LEU A 172 0.81 9.99 10.31
C LEU A 172 0.15 11.20 9.64
N ASP A 173 0.52 11.55 8.40
CA ASP A 173 -0.09 12.71 7.72
C ASP A 173 -1.52 12.40 7.28
N MET A 174 -1.81 11.22 6.74
CA MET A 174 -3.18 10.83 6.41
C MET A 174 -4.04 10.68 7.68
N MET A 175 -3.47 10.13 8.77
CA MET A 175 -4.17 10.01 10.06
C MET A 175 -4.45 11.37 10.69
N ALA A 176 -3.52 12.32 10.61
CA ALA A 176 -3.73 13.68 11.12
C ALA A 176 -4.75 14.48 10.32
N LEU A 177 -4.94 14.13 9.04
CA LEU A 177 -5.87 14.79 8.14
C LEU A 177 -7.29 14.23 8.23
N ALA A 178 -7.42 12.96 8.59
CA ALA A 178 -8.71 12.26 8.69
C ALA A 178 -9.57 12.82 9.83
N GLY A 179 -10.88 12.59 9.73
CA GLY A 179 -11.84 12.92 10.80
C GLY A 179 -11.70 11.99 12.01
N LEU A 180 -11.15 10.78 11.82
CA LEU A 180 -10.85 9.79 12.85
C LEU A 180 -9.66 8.92 12.45
#